data_09295189936e0f2fea83b83da2735209
#
_entry.id   09295189936e0f2fea83b83da2735209
#
_cell.length_a   1.000
_cell.length_b   1.000
_cell.length_c   1.000
_cell.angle_alpha   90.00
_cell.angle_beta   90.00
_cell.angle_gamma   90.00
#
_symmetry.space_group_name_H-M   'P 1'
#
loop_
_entity.id
_entity.type
_entity.pdbx_description
1 polymer ?
#
loop_
_entity_poly.entity_id
_entity_poly.type
_entity_poly.pdbx_seq_one_letter_code
_entity_poly.pdbx_strand_id
1 'polypeptide(L)'
;MFDRIIVSSDDSSFKEFWPIVAKSWNKYFPDKKVCLAFVTDRDENDELVKKMKQYGEVYLFPVQPNIPTPNQAKMYRHILAGNFDKDVCMIEDIDTIPLQKDFVNNILSQRKEDHLLRVGAEIYKGSPDEGKFPTSNITAESYIFKKLVNPDNLDYESLFKTWCNIRHYDHKESVNNTPDPSGVFGGFSDESLMRVFVNKFTSEGGRVCEVNRGVDIQKYWIDRSWWRIDHNMLKNDEYVICNFLRPFSQHYHLIEPIAKYIFNDENIKKEDVII
;
A
#
# COMPACT_ATOMS: atom_id res chain seq x y z
N MET A 1 -1.11 -16.73 -7.10
CA MET A 1 -1.36 -15.50 -7.87
C MET A 1 -2.38 -14.68 -7.11
N PHE A 2 -2.58 -13.39 -7.35
CA PHE A 2 -3.59 -12.56 -6.68
C PHE A 2 -4.75 -12.24 -7.62
N ASP A 3 -5.87 -11.81 -7.05
CA ASP A 3 -7.09 -11.40 -7.77
C ASP A 3 -7.27 -9.88 -7.72
N ARG A 4 -6.84 -9.27 -6.60
CA ARG A 4 -6.95 -7.82 -6.37
C ARG A 4 -5.63 -7.24 -5.87
N ILE A 5 -5.30 -6.04 -6.38
CA ILE A 5 -4.31 -5.16 -5.76
C ILE A 5 -5.04 -4.03 -5.04
N ILE A 6 -4.66 -3.78 -3.79
CA ILE A 6 -5.33 -2.81 -2.93
C ILE A 6 -4.31 -1.76 -2.50
N VAL A 7 -4.61 -0.53 -2.84
CA VAL A 7 -3.90 0.65 -2.35
C VAL A 7 -4.86 1.55 -1.57
N SER A 8 -4.35 2.54 -0.87
CA SER A 8 -5.20 3.44 -0.11
C SER A 8 -4.74 4.88 -0.16
N SER A 9 -5.69 5.79 -0.06
CA SER A 9 -5.45 7.22 0.02
C SER A 9 -6.55 7.91 0.82
N ASP A 10 -6.34 9.18 1.09
CA ASP A 10 -7.30 10.12 1.61
C ASP A 10 -7.41 11.36 0.71
N ASP A 11 -8.15 12.39 1.13
CA ASP A 11 -8.29 13.64 0.38
C ASP A 11 -7.01 14.51 0.31
N SER A 12 -5.90 14.08 0.91
CA SER A 12 -4.61 14.75 0.81
C SER A 12 -3.96 14.61 -0.57
N SER A 13 -2.72 15.06 -0.72
CA SER A 13 -1.95 14.96 -1.96
C SER A 13 -1.64 13.52 -2.40
N PHE A 14 -1.85 12.51 -1.55
CA PHE A 14 -1.62 11.11 -1.91
C PHE A 14 -2.60 10.57 -2.96
N LYS A 15 -3.83 11.13 -3.05
CA LYS A 15 -4.77 10.75 -4.11
C LYS A 15 -4.25 11.02 -5.53
N GLU A 16 -3.33 11.97 -5.67
CA GLU A 16 -2.72 12.33 -6.96
C GLU A 16 -1.99 11.15 -7.63
N PHE A 17 -1.57 10.15 -6.87
CA PHE A 17 -0.90 8.95 -7.41
C PHE A 17 -1.88 7.96 -8.06
N TRP A 18 -3.17 8.04 -7.75
CA TRP A 18 -4.13 7.01 -8.14
C TRP A 18 -4.16 6.70 -9.64
N PRO A 19 -4.21 7.71 -10.56
CA PRO A 19 -4.26 7.43 -11.99
C PRO A 19 -3.05 6.62 -12.50
N ILE A 20 -1.84 7.02 -12.14
CA ILE A 20 -0.62 6.35 -12.60
C ILE A 20 -0.47 4.96 -11.96
N VAL A 21 -0.85 4.82 -10.70
CA VAL A 21 -0.82 3.53 -9.99
C VAL A 21 -1.80 2.55 -10.61
N ALA A 22 -3.05 2.94 -10.78
CA ALA A 22 -4.07 2.11 -11.40
C ALA A 22 -3.68 1.74 -12.85
N LYS A 23 -3.17 2.70 -13.62
CA LYS A 23 -2.72 2.47 -14.99
C LYS A 23 -1.56 1.49 -15.07
N SER A 24 -0.58 1.61 -14.17
CA SER A 24 0.57 0.70 -14.12
C SER A 24 0.12 -0.73 -13.79
N TRP A 25 -0.67 -0.92 -12.73
CA TRP A 25 -1.17 -2.24 -12.38
C TRP A 25 -2.00 -2.87 -13.50
N ASN A 26 -2.89 -2.10 -14.14
CA ASN A 26 -3.68 -2.57 -15.28
C ASN A 26 -2.82 -2.91 -16.52
N LYS A 27 -1.70 -2.18 -16.74
CA LYS A 27 -0.77 -2.47 -17.83
C LYS A 27 -0.13 -3.86 -17.69
N TYR A 28 0.32 -4.20 -16.49
CA TYR A 28 1.03 -5.46 -16.24
C TYR A 28 0.12 -6.62 -15.84
N PHE A 29 -1.05 -6.33 -15.26
CA PHE A 29 -2.01 -7.31 -14.75
C PHE A 29 -3.44 -6.95 -15.17
N PRO A 30 -3.75 -6.95 -16.48
CA PRO A 30 -5.05 -6.48 -17.00
C PRO A 30 -6.24 -7.34 -16.57
N ASP A 31 -5.99 -8.57 -16.12
CA ASP A 31 -6.98 -9.52 -15.62
C ASP A 31 -7.23 -9.38 -14.11
N LYS A 32 -6.55 -8.45 -13.44
CA LYS A 32 -6.67 -8.21 -12.00
C LYS A 32 -7.42 -6.92 -11.71
N LYS A 33 -8.07 -6.87 -10.55
CA LYS A 33 -8.81 -5.68 -10.12
C LYS A 33 -7.89 -4.77 -9.31
N VAL A 34 -7.80 -3.50 -9.72
CA VAL A 34 -7.09 -2.47 -8.98
C VAL A 34 -8.09 -1.72 -8.13
N CYS A 35 -7.89 -1.74 -6.81
CA CYS A 35 -8.84 -1.25 -5.81
C CYS A 35 -8.21 -0.13 -4.97
N LEU A 36 -8.94 0.97 -4.80
CA LEU A 36 -8.57 2.07 -3.92
C LEU A 36 -9.47 2.07 -2.68
N ALA A 37 -8.89 1.96 -1.49
CA ALA A 37 -9.55 2.31 -0.24
C ALA A 37 -9.40 3.82 -0.04
N PHE A 38 -10.47 4.58 -0.25
CA PHE A 38 -10.45 6.04 -0.20
C PHE A 38 -11.15 6.58 1.04
N VAL A 39 -10.40 7.22 1.93
CA VAL A 39 -10.90 7.81 3.17
C VAL A 39 -11.36 9.23 2.89
N THR A 40 -12.66 9.46 2.99
CA THR A 40 -13.26 10.74 2.60
C THR A 40 -14.65 10.91 3.19
N ASP A 41 -15.10 12.15 3.33
CA ASP A 41 -16.51 12.50 3.61
C ASP A 41 -17.33 12.72 2.33
N ARG A 42 -16.73 12.50 1.14
CA ARG A 42 -17.42 12.58 -0.15
C ARG A 42 -18.34 11.39 -0.36
N ASP A 43 -19.35 11.59 -1.17
CA ASP A 43 -20.25 10.52 -1.57
C ASP A 43 -19.93 9.99 -2.99
N GLU A 44 -20.66 8.97 -3.40
CA GLU A 44 -20.51 8.29 -4.69
C GLU A 44 -20.81 9.20 -5.91
N ASN A 45 -21.50 10.33 -5.70
CA ASN A 45 -21.89 11.28 -6.74
C ASN A 45 -20.88 12.42 -6.89
N ASP A 46 -19.90 12.53 -5.99
CA ASP A 46 -18.85 13.54 -6.07
C ASP A 46 -18.03 13.39 -7.35
N GLU A 47 -17.75 14.51 -8.02
CA GLU A 47 -17.05 14.52 -9.33
C GLU A 47 -15.62 13.96 -9.24
N LEU A 48 -14.92 14.14 -8.10
CA LEU A 48 -13.61 13.55 -7.87
C LEU A 48 -13.73 12.02 -7.79
N VAL A 49 -14.70 11.52 -7.04
CA VAL A 49 -14.94 10.08 -6.89
C VAL A 49 -15.30 9.45 -8.23
N LYS A 50 -16.16 10.09 -9.02
CA LYS A 50 -16.48 9.65 -10.39
C LYS A 50 -15.25 9.61 -11.29
N LYS A 51 -14.39 10.63 -11.21
CA LYS A 51 -13.13 10.67 -11.96
C LYS A 51 -12.19 9.53 -11.51
N MET A 52 -12.05 9.30 -10.22
CA MET A 52 -11.25 8.20 -9.67
C MET A 52 -11.71 6.82 -10.17
N LYS A 53 -13.03 6.60 -10.24
CA LYS A 53 -13.63 5.33 -10.71
C LYS A 53 -13.34 5.01 -12.18
N GLN A 54 -12.88 5.97 -12.98
CA GLN A 54 -12.45 5.72 -14.37
C GLN A 54 -11.15 4.91 -14.45
N TYR A 55 -10.35 4.88 -13.38
CA TYR A 55 -9.06 4.18 -13.35
C TYR A 55 -9.13 2.79 -12.71
N GLY A 56 -10.06 2.57 -11.77
CA GLY A 56 -10.22 1.29 -11.06
C GLY A 56 -11.39 1.30 -10.08
N GLU A 57 -11.51 0.25 -9.30
CA GLU A 57 -12.55 0.14 -8.26
C GLU A 57 -12.22 1.08 -7.08
N VAL A 58 -13.16 1.93 -6.68
CA VAL A 58 -12.99 2.86 -5.54
C VAL A 58 -14.01 2.53 -4.46
N TYR A 59 -13.51 2.30 -3.26
CA TYR A 59 -14.30 1.98 -2.06
C TYR A 59 -14.17 3.13 -1.07
N LEU A 60 -15.28 3.80 -0.76
CA LEU A 60 -15.32 4.93 0.15
C LEU A 60 -15.35 4.45 1.60
N PHE A 61 -14.51 5.04 2.42
CA PHE A 61 -14.45 4.79 3.86
C PHE A 61 -14.69 6.10 4.63
N PRO A 62 -15.52 6.05 5.69
CA PRO A 62 -15.83 7.23 6.47
C PRO A 62 -14.62 7.70 7.28
N VAL A 63 -14.47 9.01 7.40
CA VAL A 63 -13.47 9.62 8.27
C VAL A 63 -13.83 9.35 9.73
N GLN A 64 -12.88 8.75 10.48
CA GLN A 64 -13.02 8.56 11.91
C GLN A 64 -12.52 9.79 12.66
N PRO A 65 -13.27 10.31 13.65
CA PRO A 65 -12.86 11.49 14.39
C PRO A 65 -11.57 11.25 15.18
N ASN A 66 -10.77 12.31 15.35
CA ASN A 66 -9.56 12.34 16.17
C ASN A 66 -8.41 11.44 15.68
N ILE A 67 -8.47 10.95 14.46
CA ILE A 67 -7.39 10.17 13.84
C ILE A 67 -7.03 10.84 12.52
N PRO A 68 -5.75 11.16 12.26
CA PRO A 68 -5.34 11.71 10.97
C PRO A 68 -5.73 10.80 9.79
N THR A 69 -6.35 11.37 8.76
CA THR A 69 -6.87 10.62 7.61
C THR A 69 -5.80 9.81 6.86
N PRO A 70 -4.52 10.27 6.72
CA PRO A 70 -3.48 9.46 6.13
C PRO A 70 -3.22 8.15 6.90
N ASN A 71 -3.36 8.19 8.24
CA ASN A 71 -3.17 7.01 9.07
C ASN A 71 -4.36 6.05 8.99
N GLN A 72 -5.57 6.61 8.86
CA GLN A 72 -6.77 5.81 8.59
C GLN A 72 -6.65 5.10 7.23
N ALA A 73 -6.21 5.81 6.18
CA ALA A 73 -6.04 5.24 4.85
C ALA A 73 -5.11 4.02 4.88
N LYS A 74 -3.98 4.10 5.57
CA LYS A 74 -3.05 2.97 5.74
C LYS A 74 -3.72 1.74 6.37
N MET A 75 -4.66 1.94 7.29
CA MET A 75 -5.37 0.84 7.94
C MET A 75 -6.55 0.32 7.11
N TYR A 76 -7.29 1.21 6.43
CA TYR A 76 -8.46 0.81 5.64
C TYR A 76 -8.11 -0.11 4.47
N ARG A 77 -6.90 -0.07 3.90
CA ARG A 77 -6.48 -1.04 2.87
C ARG A 77 -6.48 -2.49 3.39
N HIS A 78 -6.10 -2.69 4.65
CA HIS A 78 -6.12 -4.01 5.28
C HIS A 78 -7.56 -4.47 5.57
N ILE A 79 -8.44 -3.54 5.98
CA ILE A 79 -9.86 -3.82 6.18
C ILE A 79 -10.50 -4.19 4.83
N LEU A 80 -10.24 -3.41 3.79
CA LEU A 80 -10.76 -3.68 2.45
C LEU A 80 -10.33 -5.04 1.95
N ALA A 81 -9.05 -5.41 2.16
CA ALA A 81 -8.54 -6.73 1.81
C ALA A 81 -9.31 -7.87 2.49
N GLY A 82 -9.82 -7.64 3.70
CA GLY A 82 -10.64 -8.61 4.45
C GLY A 82 -12.10 -8.70 4.01
N ASN A 83 -12.56 -7.85 3.09
CA ASN A 83 -13.97 -7.77 2.69
C ASN A 83 -14.31 -8.56 1.41
N PHE A 84 -13.32 -9.19 0.77
CA PHE A 84 -13.52 -9.94 -0.48
C PHE A 84 -13.50 -11.45 -0.19
N ASP A 85 -14.62 -12.10 -0.28
CA ASP A 85 -14.91 -13.46 0.20
C ASP A 85 -13.77 -14.48 -0.05
N LYS A 86 -13.48 -14.82 -1.31
CA LYS A 86 -12.47 -15.84 -1.66
C LYS A 86 -11.26 -15.30 -2.41
N ASP A 87 -11.22 -13.98 -2.64
CA ASP A 87 -10.17 -13.39 -3.43
C ASP A 87 -8.83 -13.41 -2.68
N VAL A 88 -7.76 -13.59 -3.41
CA VAL A 88 -6.41 -13.35 -2.95
C VAL A 88 -6.10 -11.87 -3.15
N CYS A 89 -5.87 -11.15 -2.06
CA CYS A 89 -5.60 -9.73 -2.07
C CYS A 89 -4.10 -9.46 -1.90
N MET A 90 -3.55 -8.55 -2.69
CA MET A 90 -2.23 -7.99 -2.50
C MET A 90 -2.37 -6.54 -2.08
N ILE A 91 -1.68 -6.14 -1.02
CA ILE A 91 -1.66 -4.75 -0.53
C ILE A 91 -0.36 -4.09 -0.97
N GLU A 92 -0.48 -2.85 -1.46
CA GLU A 92 0.67 -2.03 -1.85
C GLU A 92 0.50 -0.58 -1.38
N ASP A 93 1.62 0.16 -1.36
CA ASP A 93 1.60 1.60 -1.11
C ASP A 93 1.09 2.37 -2.34
N ILE A 94 0.33 3.45 -2.11
CA ILE A 94 -0.26 4.27 -3.19
C ILE A 94 0.80 4.99 -4.05
N ASP A 95 2.02 5.08 -3.61
CA ASP A 95 3.12 5.70 -4.34
C ASP A 95 4.12 4.68 -4.90
N THR A 96 3.71 3.42 -4.99
CA THR A 96 4.53 2.33 -5.51
C THR A 96 3.85 1.65 -6.71
N ILE A 97 4.60 1.49 -7.80
CA ILE A 97 4.12 0.81 -9.01
C ILE A 97 5.08 -0.28 -9.47
N PRO A 98 4.56 -1.37 -10.08
CA PRO A 98 5.39 -2.31 -10.80
C PRO A 98 5.84 -1.70 -12.14
N LEU A 99 7.05 -2.02 -12.55
CA LEU A 99 7.59 -1.73 -13.88
C LEU A 99 7.90 -3.02 -14.66
N GLN A 100 7.77 -4.17 -14.00
CA GLN A 100 7.89 -5.50 -14.61
C GLN A 100 6.91 -6.48 -13.99
N LYS A 101 6.28 -7.29 -14.85
CA LYS A 101 5.36 -8.36 -14.45
C LYS A 101 6.08 -9.51 -13.76
N ASP A 102 7.20 -9.92 -14.30
CA ASP A 102 7.92 -11.13 -13.85
C ASP A 102 8.48 -10.95 -12.44
N PHE A 103 8.89 -9.76 -12.07
CA PHE A 103 9.32 -9.47 -10.70
C PHE A 103 8.20 -9.75 -9.69
N VAL A 104 7.00 -9.24 -9.93
CA VAL A 104 5.84 -9.47 -9.06
C VAL A 104 5.46 -10.95 -9.05
N ASN A 105 5.44 -11.61 -10.22
CA ASN A 105 5.13 -13.03 -10.32
C ASN A 105 6.13 -13.90 -9.57
N ASN A 106 7.43 -13.58 -9.63
CA ASN A 106 8.47 -14.31 -8.90
C ASN A 106 8.30 -14.21 -7.37
N ILE A 107 7.92 -13.04 -6.88
CA ILE A 107 7.57 -12.87 -5.46
C ILE A 107 6.35 -13.72 -5.11
N LEU A 108 5.29 -13.61 -5.89
CA LEU A 108 4.02 -14.28 -5.62
C LEU A 108 4.11 -15.81 -5.80
N SER A 109 5.03 -16.31 -6.60
CA SER A 109 5.26 -17.77 -6.76
C SER A 109 5.72 -18.43 -5.45
N GLN A 110 6.24 -17.66 -4.51
CA GLN A 110 6.67 -18.14 -3.19
C GLN A 110 5.52 -18.19 -2.18
N ARG A 111 4.34 -17.63 -2.53
CA ARG A 111 3.15 -17.69 -1.68
C ARG A 111 2.64 -19.13 -1.58
N LYS A 112 2.32 -19.55 -0.36
CA LYS A 112 1.62 -20.78 -0.09
C LYS A 112 0.16 -20.48 0.24
N GLU A 113 -0.72 -21.39 -0.09
CA GLU A 113 -2.12 -21.34 0.31
C GLU A 113 -2.25 -21.30 1.84
N ASP A 114 -3.23 -20.58 2.35
CA ASP A 114 -3.45 -20.34 3.79
C ASP A 114 -2.28 -19.65 4.52
N HIS A 115 -1.40 -18.98 3.78
CA HIS A 115 -0.29 -18.22 4.37
C HIS A 115 -0.38 -16.74 4.02
N LEU A 116 -0.05 -15.91 5.01
CA LEU A 116 0.27 -14.51 4.77
C LEU A 116 1.66 -14.43 4.14
N LEU A 117 1.75 -13.99 2.90
CA LEU A 117 3.03 -13.65 2.27
C LEU A 117 3.45 -12.25 2.71
N ARG A 118 4.65 -12.13 3.27
CA ARG A 118 5.32 -10.88 3.63
C ARG A 118 6.59 -10.72 2.82
N VAL A 119 6.78 -9.56 2.21
CA VAL A 119 7.97 -9.24 1.43
C VAL A 119 8.81 -8.18 2.14
N GLY A 120 10.12 -8.35 2.16
CA GLY A 120 11.04 -7.35 2.71
C GLY A 120 11.11 -7.35 4.24
N ALA A 121 10.96 -8.51 4.88
CA ALA A 121 11.14 -8.65 6.34
C ALA A 121 12.51 -8.15 6.82
N GLU A 122 13.53 -8.21 5.95
CA GLU A 122 14.89 -7.78 6.22
C GLU A 122 15.12 -6.27 6.24
N ILE A 123 14.18 -5.47 5.73
CA ILE A 123 14.35 -4.00 5.55
C ILE A 123 14.70 -3.30 6.86
N TYR A 124 14.07 -3.72 7.95
CA TYR A 124 14.25 -3.10 9.27
C TYR A 124 15.32 -3.80 10.13
N LYS A 125 15.94 -4.88 9.64
CA LYS A 125 16.93 -5.62 10.40
C LYS A 125 18.15 -4.74 10.73
N GLY A 126 18.49 -4.64 12.01
CA GLY A 126 19.59 -3.82 12.50
C GLY A 126 19.34 -2.30 12.49
N SER A 127 18.10 -1.87 12.19
CA SER A 127 17.68 -0.46 12.26
C SER A 127 16.91 -0.18 13.57
N PRO A 128 16.70 1.11 13.94
CA PRO A 128 15.81 1.48 15.04
C PRO A 128 14.36 0.99 14.88
N ASP A 129 13.99 0.66 13.66
CA ASP A 129 12.66 0.16 13.29
C ASP A 129 12.58 -1.37 13.28
N GLU A 130 13.60 -2.06 13.77
CA GLU A 130 13.63 -3.53 13.84
C GLU A 130 12.42 -4.05 14.60
N GLY A 131 11.74 -5.01 13.99
CA GLY A 131 10.50 -5.57 14.49
C GLY A 131 9.22 -4.92 13.94
N LYS A 132 9.27 -3.81 13.20
CA LYS A 132 8.12 -3.34 12.43
C LYS A 132 7.78 -4.33 11.31
N PHE A 133 6.53 -4.33 10.90
CA PHE A 133 6.03 -5.20 9.85
C PHE A 133 5.84 -4.39 8.57
N PRO A 134 6.71 -4.53 7.54
CA PRO A 134 6.48 -3.85 6.26
C PRO A 134 5.08 -4.17 5.72
N THR A 135 4.33 -3.12 5.38
CA THR A 135 2.92 -3.23 4.98
C THR A 135 2.70 -3.08 3.48
N SER A 136 3.77 -2.93 2.70
CA SER A 136 3.76 -3.06 1.24
C SER A 136 4.07 -4.49 0.80
N ASN A 137 3.54 -4.91 -0.35
CA ASN A 137 3.71 -6.25 -0.90
C ASN A 137 3.28 -7.39 0.04
N ILE A 138 2.19 -7.19 0.79
CA ILE A 138 1.58 -8.24 1.61
C ILE A 138 0.50 -8.93 0.78
N THR A 139 0.52 -10.25 0.73
CA THR A 139 -0.47 -11.01 -0.07
C THR A 139 -1.02 -12.19 0.73
N ALA A 140 -2.33 -12.30 0.75
CA ALA A 140 -3.04 -13.43 1.37
C ALA A 140 -4.47 -13.56 0.82
N GLU A 141 -5.12 -14.65 1.12
CA GLU A 141 -6.57 -14.80 0.99
C GLU A 141 -7.28 -13.79 1.89
N SER A 142 -8.38 -13.24 1.41
CA SER A 142 -9.18 -12.21 2.09
C SER A 142 -9.53 -12.59 3.54
N TYR A 143 -9.91 -13.84 3.79
CA TYR A 143 -10.26 -14.30 5.14
C TYR A 143 -9.09 -14.17 6.14
N ILE A 144 -7.82 -14.25 5.68
CA ILE A 144 -6.64 -14.04 6.53
C ILE A 144 -6.57 -12.57 6.95
N PHE A 145 -6.77 -11.63 6.02
CA PHE A 145 -6.82 -10.21 6.36
C PHE A 145 -7.95 -9.92 7.35
N LYS A 146 -9.13 -10.49 7.12
CA LYS A 146 -10.26 -10.35 8.05
C LYS A 146 -9.91 -10.86 9.44
N LYS A 147 -9.30 -12.05 9.54
CA LYS A 147 -8.87 -12.64 10.79
C LYS A 147 -7.79 -11.81 11.49
N LEU A 148 -6.90 -11.16 10.74
CA LEU A 148 -5.85 -10.30 11.27
C LEU A 148 -6.42 -9.00 11.86
N VAL A 149 -7.22 -8.25 11.07
CA VAL A 149 -7.53 -6.86 11.39
C VAL A 149 -8.92 -6.66 12.00
N ASN A 150 -9.87 -7.55 11.76
CA ASN A 150 -11.24 -7.47 12.30
C ASN A 150 -11.87 -8.84 12.53
N PRO A 151 -11.29 -9.71 13.40
CA PRO A 151 -11.80 -11.05 13.65
C PRO A 151 -13.23 -11.04 14.24
N ASP A 152 -13.57 -10.00 15.00
CA ASP A 152 -14.83 -9.90 15.74
C ASP A 152 -15.94 -9.20 14.95
N ASN A 153 -15.71 -8.82 13.68
CA ASN A 153 -16.62 -8.08 12.82
C ASN A 153 -17.15 -6.79 13.43
N LEU A 154 -16.29 -6.05 14.11
CA LEU A 154 -16.62 -4.75 14.67
C LEU A 154 -16.94 -3.73 13.57
N ASP A 155 -17.82 -2.76 13.86
CA ASP A 155 -17.95 -1.55 13.07
C ASP A 155 -16.65 -0.72 13.08
N TYR A 156 -16.52 0.22 12.15
CA TYR A 156 -15.26 0.95 11.98
C TYR A 156 -14.89 1.81 13.20
N GLU A 157 -15.86 2.44 13.86
CA GLU A 157 -15.60 3.26 15.05
C GLU A 157 -15.06 2.40 16.19
N SER A 158 -15.73 1.29 16.48
CA SER A 158 -15.32 0.32 17.51
C SER A 158 -13.96 -0.30 17.20
N LEU A 159 -13.71 -0.61 15.93
CA LEU A 159 -12.46 -1.18 15.47
C LEU A 159 -11.29 -0.22 15.67
N PHE A 160 -11.43 1.04 15.23
CA PHE A 160 -10.39 2.05 15.42
C PHE A 160 -10.15 2.38 16.90
N LYS A 161 -11.19 2.42 17.74
CA LYS A 161 -11.04 2.55 19.20
C LYS A 161 -10.21 1.40 19.78
N THR A 162 -10.48 0.17 19.34
CA THR A 162 -9.71 -1.00 19.78
C THR A 162 -8.24 -0.87 19.38
N TRP A 163 -7.96 -0.47 18.16
CA TRP A 163 -6.59 -0.29 17.67
C TRP A 163 -5.84 0.85 18.38
N CYS A 164 -6.52 1.94 18.69
CA CYS A 164 -5.94 3.00 19.52
C CYS A 164 -5.48 2.49 20.89
N ASN A 165 -6.27 1.63 21.50
CA ASN A 165 -5.95 1.04 22.82
C ASN A 165 -4.75 0.08 22.74
N ILE A 166 -4.65 -0.74 21.71
CA ILE A 166 -3.50 -1.64 21.48
C ILE A 166 -2.21 -0.82 21.39
N ARG A 167 -2.25 0.30 20.68
CA ARG A 167 -1.10 1.14 20.47
C ARG A 167 -0.56 1.82 21.73
N HIS A 168 -1.42 2.25 22.63
CA HIS A 168 -0.97 2.79 23.92
C HIS A 168 -0.11 1.81 24.72
N TYR A 169 -0.30 0.52 24.50
CA TYR A 169 0.46 -0.53 25.17
C TYR A 169 1.87 -0.69 24.56
N ASP A 170 1.99 -0.61 23.25
CA ASP A 170 3.24 -0.86 22.52
C ASP A 170 4.18 0.38 22.47
N HIS A 171 3.63 1.58 22.64
CA HIS A 171 4.40 2.84 22.55
C HIS A 171 5.32 3.13 23.76
N LYS A 172 5.20 2.40 24.82
CA LYS A 172 6.12 2.56 25.97
C LYS A 172 7.55 2.10 25.65
N GLU A 173 7.74 1.36 24.58
CA GLU A 173 9.03 0.78 24.18
C GLU A 173 9.70 1.42 22.96
N SER A 174 9.00 2.18 22.11
CA SER A 174 9.62 2.80 20.93
C SER A 174 9.97 4.27 21.16
N VAL A 175 11.19 4.51 21.61
CA VAL A 175 11.70 5.80 22.10
C VAL A 175 11.94 6.87 21.03
N ASN A 176 11.78 6.61 19.73
CA ASN A 176 12.25 7.51 18.66
C ASN A 176 11.20 8.02 17.68
N ASN A 177 9.91 7.86 17.96
CA ASN A 177 8.91 8.49 17.12
C ASN A 177 8.49 9.82 17.73
N THR A 178 8.78 10.92 17.05
CA THR A 178 8.14 12.21 17.34
C THR A 178 6.63 11.96 17.45
N PRO A 179 6.01 12.25 18.58
CA PRO A 179 4.59 12.06 18.72
C PRO A 179 3.90 12.89 17.63
N ASP A 180 2.99 12.27 16.88
CA ASP A 180 1.96 13.01 16.19
C ASP A 180 1.33 13.98 17.25
N PRO A 181 1.10 15.24 16.92
CA PRO A 181 0.48 16.19 17.84
C PRO A 181 -0.83 15.72 18.47
N SER A 182 -1.52 14.76 17.82
CA SER A 182 -2.71 14.08 18.35
C SER A 182 -2.40 13.00 19.39
N GLY A 183 -1.13 12.58 19.54
CA GLY A 183 -0.70 11.56 20.51
C GLY A 183 -1.16 10.13 20.24
N VAL A 184 -1.94 9.89 19.17
CA VAL A 184 -2.65 8.62 18.95
C VAL A 184 -2.09 7.79 17.82
N PHE A 185 -1.68 8.39 16.70
CA PHE A 185 -1.12 7.68 15.55
C PHE A 185 0.10 8.40 14.97
N GLY A 186 1.26 7.77 14.96
CA GLY A 186 2.47 8.26 14.28
C GLY A 186 2.62 7.72 12.85
N GLY A 187 3.65 8.17 12.16
CA GLY A 187 3.86 7.86 10.73
C GLY A 187 3.92 6.39 10.35
N PHE A 188 4.21 5.48 11.27
CA PHE A 188 4.34 4.03 11.05
C PHE A 188 3.29 3.21 11.80
N SER A 189 2.12 3.77 12.03
CA SER A 189 1.08 3.14 12.84
C SER A 189 0.58 1.80 12.30
N ASP A 190 0.42 1.68 10.98
CA ASP A 190 0.00 0.43 10.33
C ASP A 190 1.04 -0.68 10.47
N GLU A 191 2.32 -0.38 10.34
CA GLU A 191 3.41 -1.37 10.49
C GLU A 191 3.51 -1.89 11.92
N SER A 192 3.34 -1.01 12.92
CA SER A 192 3.33 -1.40 14.33
C SER A 192 2.11 -2.24 14.68
N LEU A 193 0.93 -1.83 14.23
CA LEU A 193 -0.32 -2.59 14.44
C LEU A 193 -0.28 -3.94 13.75
N MET A 194 0.17 -3.98 12.48
CA MET A 194 0.28 -5.25 11.74
C MET A 194 1.24 -6.22 12.43
N ARG A 195 2.34 -5.75 13.03
CA ARG A 195 3.20 -6.60 13.86
C ARG A 195 2.42 -7.27 14.99
N VAL A 196 1.62 -6.50 15.73
CA VAL A 196 0.81 -7.04 16.84
C VAL A 196 -0.19 -8.07 16.31
N PHE A 197 -0.91 -7.75 15.24
CA PHE A 197 -1.89 -8.65 14.64
C PHE A 197 -1.26 -9.93 14.10
N VAL A 198 -0.13 -9.82 13.41
CA VAL A 198 0.58 -11.00 12.87
C VAL A 198 1.16 -11.86 13.98
N ASN A 199 1.70 -11.28 15.05
CA ASN A 199 2.17 -12.03 16.21
C ASN A 199 1.01 -12.81 16.87
N LYS A 200 -0.15 -12.18 17.05
CA LYS A 200 -1.35 -12.86 17.53
C LYS A 200 -1.77 -13.98 16.58
N PHE A 201 -1.88 -13.70 15.29
CA PHE A 201 -2.25 -14.66 14.26
C PHE A 201 -1.34 -15.90 14.29
N THR A 202 -0.02 -15.71 14.37
CA THR A 202 0.94 -16.82 14.42
C THR A 202 0.86 -17.60 15.72
N SER A 203 0.62 -16.93 16.86
CA SER A 203 0.43 -17.63 18.16
C SER A 203 -0.84 -18.49 18.17
N GLU A 204 -1.83 -18.16 17.34
CA GLU A 204 -3.07 -18.92 17.15
C GLU A 204 -2.97 -19.97 16.02
N GLY A 205 -1.75 -20.26 15.53
CA GLY A 205 -1.49 -21.28 14.50
C GLY A 205 -1.57 -20.76 13.07
N GLY A 206 -1.73 -19.46 12.87
CA GLY A 206 -1.63 -18.83 11.54
C GLY A 206 -0.21 -18.93 10.98
N ARG A 207 -0.09 -18.91 9.66
CA ARG A 207 1.19 -19.14 8.97
C ARG A 207 1.62 -17.92 8.16
N VAL A 208 2.91 -17.58 8.25
CA VAL A 208 3.54 -16.49 7.48
C VAL A 208 4.63 -17.08 6.60
N CYS A 209 4.65 -16.64 5.34
CA CYS A 209 5.72 -16.90 4.40
C CYS A 209 6.50 -15.60 4.21
N GLU A 210 7.79 -15.60 4.48
CA GLU A 210 8.64 -14.43 4.35
C GLU A 210 9.52 -14.55 3.11
N VAL A 211 9.55 -13.47 2.33
CA VAL A 211 10.38 -13.34 1.13
C VAL A 211 11.26 -12.11 1.27
N ASN A 212 12.55 -12.30 1.13
CA ASN A 212 13.51 -11.21 1.09
C ASN A 212 13.45 -10.51 -0.27
N ARG A 213 13.56 -9.18 -0.27
CA ARG A 213 13.65 -8.40 -1.52
C ARG A 213 14.95 -8.68 -2.28
N GLY A 214 16.02 -9.09 -1.56
CA GLY A 214 17.36 -9.30 -2.11
C GLY A 214 18.16 -8.02 -2.28
N VAL A 215 19.47 -8.08 -2.00
CA VAL A 215 20.37 -6.90 -2.05
C VAL A 215 20.62 -6.45 -3.49
N ASP A 216 20.64 -7.36 -4.44
CA ASP A 216 20.96 -7.06 -5.85
C ASP A 216 19.84 -6.35 -6.60
N ILE A 217 18.63 -6.38 -6.06
CA ILE A 217 17.46 -5.81 -6.72
C ILE A 217 17.42 -4.28 -6.65
N GLN A 218 18.10 -3.67 -5.68
CA GLN A 218 18.09 -2.21 -5.47
C GLN A 218 18.56 -1.43 -6.69
N LYS A 219 19.47 -1.97 -7.49
CA LYS A 219 19.94 -1.32 -8.72
C LYS A 219 18.87 -1.19 -9.80
N TYR A 220 17.80 -1.99 -9.70
CA TYR A 220 16.67 -1.99 -10.63
C TYR A 220 15.43 -1.29 -10.04
N TRP A 221 15.60 -0.57 -8.94
CA TRP A 221 14.54 0.21 -8.32
C TRP A 221 14.74 1.69 -8.59
N ILE A 222 13.64 2.37 -8.90
CA ILE A 222 13.55 3.82 -8.81
C ILE A 222 12.97 4.13 -7.44
N ASP A 223 13.79 4.65 -6.54
CA ASP A 223 13.37 4.94 -5.16
C ASP A 223 13.46 6.43 -4.86
N ARG A 224 12.47 6.95 -4.13
CA ARG A 224 12.39 8.36 -3.73
C ARG A 224 13.59 8.83 -2.90
N SER A 225 14.25 7.94 -2.17
CA SER A 225 15.39 8.28 -1.31
C SER A 225 16.68 8.58 -2.11
N TRP A 226 16.76 8.05 -3.32
CA TRP A 226 17.88 8.27 -4.25
C TRP A 226 17.39 8.35 -5.69
N TRP A 227 16.41 9.24 -5.93
CA TRP A 227 15.74 9.37 -7.22
C TRP A 227 16.71 9.50 -8.39
N ARG A 228 16.76 8.48 -9.21
CA ARG A 228 17.59 8.44 -10.43
C ARG A 228 16.91 7.57 -11.48
N ILE A 229 16.75 8.12 -12.66
CA ILE A 229 16.21 7.40 -13.81
C ILE A 229 17.30 7.34 -14.89
N ASP A 230 17.67 6.14 -15.29
CA ASP A 230 18.40 5.89 -16.52
C ASP A 230 17.39 5.58 -17.63
N HIS A 231 17.35 6.45 -18.63
CA HIS A 231 16.40 6.33 -19.73
C HIS A 231 16.62 5.05 -20.59
N ASN A 232 17.85 4.54 -20.67
CA ASN A 232 18.10 3.29 -21.39
C ASN A 232 17.55 2.10 -20.62
N MET A 233 17.78 2.05 -19.31
CA MET A 233 17.18 1.02 -18.46
C MET A 233 15.65 1.05 -18.50
N LEU A 234 15.05 2.25 -18.51
CA LEU A 234 13.59 2.37 -18.62
C LEU A 234 13.07 1.85 -19.97
N LYS A 235 13.75 2.19 -21.09
CA LYS A 235 13.40 1.71 -22.43
C LYS A 235 13.59 0.21 -22.63
N ASN A 236 14.55 -0.38 -21.92
CA ASN A 236 14.86 -1.80 -22.00
C ASN A 236 14.06 -2.64 -20.99
N ASP A 237 13.08 -2.04 -20.29
CA ASP A 237 12.27 -2.71 -19.25
C ASP A 237 13.12 -3.34 -18.14
N GLU A 238 14.25 -2.69 -17.77
CA GLU A 238 15.16 -3.23 -16.77
C GLU A 238 14.73 -2.86 -15.33
N TYR A 239 13.97 -1.77 -15.13
CA TYR A 239 13.45 -1.41 -13.82
C TYR A 239 12.29 -2.31 -13.41
N VAL A 240 12.27 -2.71 -12.13
CA VAL A 240 11.27 -3.66 -11.60
C VAL A 240 10.15 -2.99 -10.81
N ILE A 241 10.48 -1.90 -10.09
CA ILE A 241 9.54 -1.16 -9.23
C ILE A 241 9.92 0.33 -9.20
N CYS A 242 8.94 1.18 -8.98
CA CYS A 242 9.14 2.61 -8.72
C CYS A 242 8.38 3.05 -7.47
N ASN A 243 9.10 3.67 -6.53
CA ASN A 243 8.55 4.41 -5.39
C ASN A 243 8.66 5.89 -5.67
N PHE A 244 7.52 6.55 -5.89
CA PHE A 244 7.47 7.94 -6.33
C PHE A 244 7.92 8.97 -5.30
N LEU A 245 8.45 10.08 -5.80
CA LEU A 245 8.65 11.32 -5.04
C LEU A 245 7.31 11.90 -4.56
N ARG A 246 7.29 12.51 -3.39
CA ARG A 246 6.10 13.08 -2.74
C ARG A 246 6.28 14.57 -2.45
N PRO A 247 5.26 15.42 -2.67
CA PRO A 247 3.99 15.16 -3.35
C PRO A 247 4.17 14.97 -4.87
N PHE A 248 3.27 14.20 -5.50
CA PHE A 248 3.35 13.87 -6.93
C PHE A 248 3.36 15.12 -7.82
N SER A 249 2.40 16.03 -7.59
CA SER A 249 2.23 17.24 -8.39
C SER A 249 3.43 18.19 -8.36
N GLN A 250 4.18 18.23 -7.25
CA GLN A 250 5.38 19.07 -7.13
C GLN A 250 6.58 18.49 -7.86
N HIS A 251 6.65 17.17 -7.96
CA HIS A 251 7.76 16.44 -8.56
C HIS A 251 7.47 15.89 -9.95
N TYR A 252 6.33 16.26 -10.55
CA TYR A 252 5.92 15.72 -11.85
C TYR A 252 7.00 15.83 -12.93
N HIS A 253 7.74 16.93 -13.00
CA HIS A 253 8.82 17.11 -13.97
C HIS A 253 9.95 16.05 -13.87
N LEU A 254 10.12 15.42 -12.71
CA LEU A 254 11.04 14.29 -12.50
C LEU A 254 10.37 12.95 -12.76
N ILE A 255 9.05 12.87 -12.58
CA ILE A 255 8.24 11.66 -12.75
C ILE A 255 7.77 11.48 -14.19
N GLU A 256 7.72 12.56 -14.97
CA GLU A 256 7.22 12.59 -16.35
C GLU A 256 7.74 11.45 -17.24
N PRO A 257 9.04 11.08 -17.22
CA PRO A 257 9.54 9.96 -18.02
C PRO A 257 8.84 8.63 -17.70
N ILE A 258 8.52 8.40 -16.42
CA ILE A 258 7.80 7.21 -15.98
C ILE A 258 6.32 7.30 -16.40
N ALA A 259 5.70 8.48 -16.29
CA ALA A 259 4.34 8.67 -16.74
C ALA A 259 4.21 8.38 -18.24
N LYS A 260 5.10 8.93 -19.08
CA LYS A 260 5.17 8.64 -20.51
C LYS A 260 5.31 7.13 -20.80
N TYR A 261 6.19 6.48 -20.09
CA TYR A 261 6.39 5.04 -20.22
C TYR A 261 5.16 4.20 -19.83
N ILE A 262 4.50 4.54 -18.70
CA ILE A 262 3.32 3.80 -18.21
C ILE A 262 2.11 4.03 -19.12
N PHE A 263 1.86 5.27 -19.52
CA PHE A 263 0.72 5.61 -20.38
C PHE A 263 0.97 5.30 -21.86
N ASN A 264 2.24 5.04 -22.23
CA ASN A 264 2.68 4.87 -23.63
C ASN A 264 2.29 6.08 -24.49
N ASP A 265 2.49 7.28 -23.95
CA ASP A 265 2.14 8.54 -24.57
C ASP A 265 3.22 9.61 -24.31
N GLU A 266 3.98 9.95 -25.36
CA GLU A 266 5.06 10.94 -25.29
C GLU A 266 4.55 12.37 -25.03
N ASN A 267 3.27 12.63 -25.28
CA ASN A 267 2.64 13.95 -25.11
C ASN A 267 1.84 14.08 -23.84
N ILE A 268 1.84 13.05 -22.96
CA ILE A 268 1.07 13.08 -21.73
C ILE A 268 1.46 14.27 -20.84
N LYS A 269 0.46 14.97 -20.35
CA LYS A 269 0.65 16.15 -19.49
C LYS A 269 0.31 15.82 -18.05
N LYS A 270 0.75 16.73 -17.18
CA LYS A 270 0.46 16.65 -15.75
C LYS A 270 -1.04 16.51 -15.47
N GLU A 271 -1.86 17.27 -16.18
CA GLU A 271 -3.32 17.30 -16.02
C GLU A 271 -4.01 15.99 -16.41
N ASP A 272 -3.35 15.16 -17.24
CA ASP A 272 -3.86 13.86 -17.68
C ASP A 272 -3.61 12.77 -16.66
N VAL A 273 -2.66 12.97 -15.74
CA VAL A 273 -2.22 11.96 -14.75
C VAL A 273 -2.49 12.36 -13.30
N ILE A 274 -3.01 13.54 -13.04
CA ILE A 274 -3.37 14.03 -11.70
C ILE A 274 -4.88 14.25 -11.62
N ILE A 275 -5.44 13.87 -10.49
CA ILE A 275 -6.86 14.05 -10.17
C ILE A 275 -7.06 15.05 -9.03
#